data_a245b52a0bad70922c090c6754ee562a
#
_entry.id   a245b52a0bad70922c090c6754ee562a
#
_cell.length_a   1.000
_cell.length_b   1.000
_cell.length_c   1.000
_cell.angle_alpha   90.00
_cell.angle_beta   90.00
_cell.angle_gamma   90.00
#
_symmetry.space_group_name_H-M   'P 1'
#
loop_
_entity.id
_entity.type
_entity.pdbx_description
1 polymer ?
#
loop_
_entity_poly.entity_id
_entity_poly.type
_entity_poly.pdbx_seq_one_letter_code
_entity_poly.pdbx_strand_id
1 'polypeptide(L)'
;MSDRYTSDLTDARWNLIRPLLPIEEGSRGRPMELEPREVVNAILYVLRTGCQWENLPNDFPNANSVYYHYRKWCLDGTWRRVNRALREQERTDRDRDPEPTGAIIDSQSVETTEAGGERGYDAGKDVWGRKRHVIVDTVGNVLDVVVHAANIQDRDGARLLLKRLWEQTRDHVQKIWANGAYKGDLVDWVQEGLDAVLDTVEREEDQDGFEVLPRRWVVERTFAWLGRYRRLSKDYERCTRSSEGMIYLASIQTMAKRIATGS
;
A
#
# COMPACT_ATOMS: atom_id res chain seq x y z
N MET A 1 -11.53 -16.35 20.41
CA MET A 1 -12.69 -16.42 19.48
C MET A 1 -12.26 -17.25 18.28
N SER A 2 -13.09 -18.19 17.81
CA SER A 2 -12.78 -18.88 16.55
C SER A 2 -12.91 -17.88 15.40
N ASP A 3 -11.96 -17.93 14.45
CA ASP A 3 -12.02 -17.10 13.25
C ASP A 3 -13.27 -17.49 12.44
N ARG A 4 -14.22 -16.57 12.26
CA ARG A 4 -15.47 -16.80 11.50
C ARG A 4 -15.18 -16.82 10.01
N TYR A 5 -14.21 -16.00 9.58
CA TYR A 5 -13.82 -15.83 8.18
C TYR A 5 -12.31 -15.98 8.03
N THR A 6 -11.87 -16.45 6.86
CA THR A 6 -10.44 -16.58 6.55
C THR A 6 -9.68 -15.25 6.51
N SER A 7 -10.41 -14.13 6.50
CA SER A 7 -9.88 -12.76 6.58
C SER A 7 -9.67 -12.28 7.99
N ASP A 8 -10.25 -12.94 9.00
CA ASP A 8 -10.20 -12.50 10.38
C ASP A 8 -8.77 -12.52 10.95
N LEU A 9 -8.51 -11.59 11.84
CA LEU A 9 -7.24 -11.52 12.55
C LEU A 9 -7.19 -12.60 13.63
N THR A 10 -6.13 -13.40 13.61
CA THR A 10 -5.78 -14.23 14.77
C THR A 10 -5.41 -13.34 15.97
N ASP A 11 -5.42 -13.90 17.19
CA ASP A 11 -5.03 -13.12 18.38
C ASP A 11 -3.62 -12.57 18.26
N ALA A 12 -2.69 -13.35 17.71
CA ALA A 12 -1.31 -12.91 17.47
C ALA A 12 -1.26 -11.68 16.55
N ARG A 13 -1.99 -11.70 15.42
CA ARG A 13 -2.04 -10.54 14.49
C ARG A 13 -2.76 -9.34 15.08
N TRP A 14 -3.84 -9.57 15.83
CA TRP A 14 -4.56 -8.49 16.50
C TRP A 14 -3.68 -7.79 17.54
N ASN A 15 -2.91 -8.54 18.32
CA ASN A 15 -1.98 -7.98 19.30
C ASN A 15 -0.89 -7.12 18.68
N LEU A 16 -0.50 -7.37 17.42
CA LEU A 16 0.44 -6.50 16.66
C LEU A 16 -0.22 -5.20 16.19
N ILE A 17 -1.49 -5.23 15.79
CA ILE A 17 -2.18 -4.10 15.16
C ILE A 17 -2.86 -3.21 16.19
N ARG A 18 -3.47 -3.79 17.24
CA ARG A 18 -4.27 -3.05 18.24
C ARG A 18 -3.56 -1.84 18.83
N PRO A 19 -2.30 -1.92 19.33
CA PRO A 19 -1.62 -0.81 19.97
C PRO A 19 -1.30 0.35 19.01
N LEU A 20 -1.39 0.13 17.69
CA LEU A 20 -1.09 1.10 16.64
C LEU A 20 -2.35 1.87 16.18
N LEU A 21 -3.54 1.44 16.62
CA LEU A 21 -4.80 2.07 16.26
C LEU A 21 -5.18 3.17 17.28
N PRO A 22 -5.81 4.28 16.86
CA PRO A 22 -6.25 5.36 17.73
C PRO A 22 -7.59 5.01 18.40
N ILE A 23 -7.59 3.96 19.25
CA ILE A 23 -8.79 3.40 19.89
C ILE A 23 -8.78 3.52 21.41
N GLU A 24 -7.80 4.21 22.01
CA GLU A 24 -7.69 4.36 23.45
C GLU A 24 -8.79 5.27 24.03
N GLU A 25 -9.25 4.94 25.23
CA GLU A 25 -10.13 5.78 26.02
C GLU A 25 -9.43 7.12 26.31
N GLY A 26 -10.06 8.23 25.91
CA GLY A 26 -9.49 9.59 26.10
C GLY A 26 -8.96 10.23 24.82
N SER A 27 -8.97 9.56 23.67
CA SER A 27 -8.73 10.23 22.40
C SER A 27 -9.80 11.31 22.15
N ARG A 28 -9.39 12.49 21.62
CA ARG A 28 -10.34 13.60 21.33
C ARG A 28 -11.50 13.09 20.46
N GLY A 29 -12.71 13.10 20.99
CA GLY A 29 -13.96 12.73 20.32
C GLY A 29 -14.79 11.72 21.13
N ARG A 30 -15.93 11.31 20.55
CA ARG A 30 -16.80 10.27 21.13
C ARG A 30 -16.06 8.94 21.13
N PRO A 31 -16.02 8.19 22.27
CA PRO A 31 -15.43 6.87 22.33
C PRO A 31 -16.00 5.95 21.24
N MET A 32 -15.18 5.02 20.73
CA MET A 32 -15.62 4.03 19.79
C MET A 32 -16.52 3.02 20.49
N GLU A 33 -17.83 3.02 20.18
CA GLU A 33 -18.82 2.12 20.79
C GLU A 33 -18.73 0.68 20.24
N LEU A 34 -18.10 0.51 19.08
CA LEU A 34 -17.93 -0.78 18.42
C LEU A 34 -16.66 -1.47 18.91
N GLU A 35 -16.68 -2.80 19.00
CA GLU A 35 -15.47 -3.59 19.26
C GLU A 35 -14.46 -3.35 18.12
N PRO A 36 -13.28 -2.77 18.40
CA PRO A 36 -12.35 -2.35 17.35
C PRO A 36 -11.85 -3.51 16.47
N ARG A 37 -11.67 -4.69 17.05
CA ARG A 37 -11.26 -5.89 16.31
C ARG A 37 -12.31 -6.28 15.27
N GLU A 38 -13.58 -6.22 15.62
CA GLU A 38 -14.68 -6.54 14.72
C GLU A 38 -14.76 -5.55 13.55
N VAL A 39 -14.48 -4.26 13.79
CA VAL A 39 -14.41 -3.26 12.72
C VAL A 39 -13.25 -3.55 11.78
N VAL A 40 -12.08 -3.87 12.31
CA VAL A 40 -10.92 -4.22 11.47
C VAL A 40 -11.17 -5.50 10.69
N ASN A 41 -11.73 -6.54 11.30
CA ASN A 41 -12.09 -7.80 10.62
C ASN A 41 -13.09 -7.55 9.48
N ALA A 42 -14.10 -6.72 9.69
CA ALA A 42 -15.06 -6.33 8.66
C ALA A 42 -14.39 -5.62 7.46
N ILE A 43 -13.47 -4.69 7.74
CA ILE A 43 -12.68 -4.01 6.68
C ILE A 43 -11.82 -5.03 5.91
N LEU A 44 -11.17 -5.95 6.60
CA LEU A 44 -10.35 -6.99 5.99
C LEU A 44 -11.18 -8.00 5.19
N TYR A 45 -12.42 -8.26 5.62
CA TYR A 45 -13.37 -9.06 4.85
C TYR A 45 -13.70 -8.39 3.51
N VAL A 46 -14.02 -7.09 3.50
CA VAL A 46 -14.24 -6.31 2.27
C VAL A 46 -13.00 -6.33 1.38
N LEU A 47 -11.81 -6.11 1.94
CA LEU A 47 -10.55 -6.17 1.20
C LEU A 47 -10.35 -7.54 0.54
N ARG A 48 -10.57 -8.63 1.28
CA ARG A 48 -10.32 -10.00 0.82
C ARG A 48 -11.32 -10.46 -0.23
N THR A 49 -12.61 -10.22 0.01
CA THR A 49 -13.71 -10.71 -0.82
C THR A 49 -14.07 -9.79 -1.99
N GLY A 50 -13.77 -8.49 -1.87
CA GLY A 50 -14.17 -7.47 -2.82
C GLY A 50 -15.65 -7.11 -2.80
N CYS A 51 -16.42 -7.57 -1.79
CA CYS A 51 -17.84 -7.25 -1.69
C CYS A 51 -18.08 -5.75 -1.57
N GLN A 52 -19.26 -5.31 -1.96
CA GLN A 52 -19.72 -3.95 -1.69
C GLN A 52 -19.90 -3.77 -0.17
N TRP A 53 -19.70 -2.56 0.34
CA TRP A 53 -19.87 -2.26 1.76
C TRP A 53 -21.28 -2.63 2.26
N GLU A 54 -22.30 -2.39 1.44
CA GLU A 54 -23.70 -2.70 1.73
C GLU A 54 -23.97 -4.21 1.87
N ASN A 55 -23.12 -5.04 1.27
CA ASN A 55 -23.22 -6.50 1.31
C ASN A 55 -22.27 -7.14 2.37
N LEU A 56 -21.83 -6.33 3.33
CA LEU A 56 -21.09 -6.86 4.48
C LEU A 56 -22.02 -7.79 5.29
N PRO A 57 -21.61 -9.03 5.65
CA PRO A 57 -22.42 -9.94 6.43
C PRO A 57 -22.95 -9.34 7.73
N ASN A 58 -24.19 -9.70 8.11
CA ASN A 58 -24.90 -9.13 9.26
C ASN A 58 -24.30 -9.47 10.63
N ASP A 59 -23.40 -10.40 10.69
CA ASP A 59 -22.64 -10.76 11.91
C ASP A 59 -21.44 -9.83 12.16
N PHE A 60 -21.14 -8.94 11.23
CA PHE A 60 -20.25 -7.79 11.45
C PHE A 60 -21.04 -6.56 11.95
N PRO A 61 -20.34 -5.55 12.50
CA PRO A 61 -20.97 -4.28 12.82
C PRO A 61 -21.59 -3.62 11.58
N ASN A 62 -22.54 -2.69 11.82
CA ASN A 62 -23.22 -1.99 10.73
C ASN A 62 -22.24 -1.43 9.68
N ALA A 63 -22.51 -1.71 8.42
CA ALA A 63 -21.65 -1.38 7.28
C ALA A 63 -21.27 0.13 7.20
N ASN A 64 -22.22 1.03 7.49
CA ASN A 64 -21.96 2.47 7.48
C ASN A 64 -20.97 2.88 8.59
N SER A 65 -21.08 2.25 9.77
CA SER A 65 -20.16 2.49 10.89
C SER A 65 -18.77 1.95 10.59
N VAL A 66 -18.67 0.75 9.99
CA VAL A 66 -17.39 0.18 9.53
C VAL A 66 -16.75 1.07 8.47
N TYR A 67 -17.53 1.49 7.46
CA TYR A 67 -17.04 2.38 6.40
C TYR A 67 -16.60 3.75 6.95
N TYR A 68 -17.32 4.29 7.94
CA TYR A 68 -16.92 5.54 8.61
C TYR A 68 -15.52 5.41 9.24
N HIS A 69 -15.25 4.35 10.01
CA HIS A 69 -13.95 4.13 10.63
C HIS A 69 -12.86 3.88 9.59
N TYR A 70 -13.14 3.06 8.57
CA TYR A 70 -12.23 2.85 7.45
C TYR A 70 -11.82 4.17 6.81
N ARG A 71 -12.80 4.99 6.42
CA ARG A 71 -12.56 6.29 5.79
C ARG A 71 -11.81 7.26 6.70
N LYS A 72 -12.19 7.33 7.97
CA LYS A 72 -11.49 8.15 8.99
C LYS A 72 -10.01 7.77 9.04
N TRP A 73 -9.69 6.50 9.17
CA TRP A 73 -8.31 5.99 9.26
C TRP A 73 -7.52 6.11 7.96
N CYS A 74 -8.18 6.19 6.81
CA CYS A 74 -7.52 6.57 5.54
C CYS A 74 -7.13 8.06 5.54
N LEU A 75 -8.06 8.95 5.98
CA LEU A 75 -7.88 10.40 5.89
C LEU A 75 -6.88 10.94 6.91
N ASP A 76 -6.85 10.38 8.13
CA ASP A 76 -5.94 10.79 9.20
C ASP A 76 -4.58 10.08 9.14
N GLY A 77 -4.36 9.22 8.14
CA GLY A 77 -3.10 8.51 7.90
C GLY A 77 -2.83 7.35 8.85
N THR A 78 -3.82 6.85 9.59
CA THR A 78 -3.67 5.73 10.53
C THR A 78 -3.12 4.50 9.82
N TRP A 79 -3.68 4.08 8.67
CA TRP A 79 -3.20 2.88 7.97
C TRP A 79 -1.74 2.99 7.53
N ARG A 80 -1.29 4.19 7.13
CA ARG A 80 0.10 4.43 6.79
C ARG A 80 1.01 4.30 8.02
N ARG A 81 0.61 4.84 9.19
CA ARG A 81 1.37 4.69 10.45
C ARG A 81 1.45 3.23 10.89
N VAL A 82 0.34 2.49 10.82
CA VAL A 82 0.32 1.05 11.14
C VAL A 82 1.23 0.27 10.20
N ASN A 83 1.16 0.55 8.89
CA ASN A 83 2.03 -0.09 7.90
C ASN A 83 3.52 0.17 8.19
N ARG A 84 3.88 1.42 8.53
CA ARG A 84 5.26 1.80 8.88
C ARG A 84 5.74 1.03 10.11
N ALA A 85 4.98 1.04 11.20
CA ALA A 85 5.37 0.38 12.44
C ALA A 85 5.58 -1.14 12.26
N LEU A 86 4.69 -1.82 11.53
CA LEU A 86 4.86 -3.24 11.23
C LEU A 86 6.04 -3.52 10.31
N ARG A 87 6.33 -2.65 9.34
CA ARG A 87 7.51 -2.76 8.50
C ARG A 87 8.79 -2.63 9.33
N GLU A 88 8.87 -1.64 10.20
CA GLU A 88 10.02 -1.43 11.10
C GLU A 88 10.25 -2.65 11.97
N GLN A 89 9.19 -3.22 12.55
CA GLN A 89 9.27 -4.44 13.34
C GLN A 89 9.73 -5.64 12.50
N GLU A 90 9.09 -5.92 11.34
CA GLU A 90 9.48 -7.05 10.49
C GLU A 90 10.94 -6.97 10.03
N ARG A 91 11.44 -5.77 9.76
CA ARG A 91 12.84 -5.56 9.41
C ARG A 91 13.76 -5.87 10.59
N THR A 92 13.42 -5.38 11.77
CA THR A 92 14.19 -5.64 13.00
C THR A 92 14.20 -7.14 13.35
N ASP A 93 13.06 -7.83 13.21
CA ASP A 93 12.94 -9.28 13.42
C ASP A 93 13.81 -10.10 12.44
N ARG A 94 14.28 -9.46 11.35
CA ARG A 94 15.18 -10.04 10.33
C ARG A 94 16.63 -9.51 10.41
N ASP A 95 17.02 -8.96 11.54
CA ASP A 95 18.34 -8.36 11.76
C ASP A 95 18.68 -7.26 10.73
N ARG A 96 17.67 -6.47 10.32
CA ARG A 96 17.83 -5.34 9.40
C ARG A 96 17.56 -4.03 10.12
N ASP A 97 18.18 -2.96 9.62
CA ASP A 97 17.84 -1.61 10.05
C ASP A 97 16.33 -1.35 9.84
N PRO A 98 15.59 -0.82 10.83
CA PRO A 98 14.17 -0.51 10.70
C PRO A 98 13.89 0.42 9.51
N GLU A 99 14.78 1.36 9.21
CA GLU A 99 14.64 2.23 8.04
C GLU A 99 15.51 1.72 6.88
N PRO A 100 14.92 1.49 5.68
CA PRO A 100 15.66 0.96 4.54
C PRO A 100 16.51 2.03 3.86
N THR A 101 17.74 1.68 3.47
CA THR A 101 18.61 2.51 2.63
C THR A 101 18.38 2.31 1.14
N GLY A 102 17.71 1.22 0.75
CA GLY A 102 17.40 0.89 -0.63
C GLY A 102 15.91 0.63 -0.83
N ALA A 103 15.35 1.15 -1.94
CA ALA A 103 13.95 1.02 -2.28
C ALA A 103 13.75 0.71 -3.78
N ILE A 104 12.61 0.15 -4.13
CA ILE A 104 12.21 -0.14 -5.51
C ILE A 104 10.87 0.54 -5.77
N ILE A 105 10.77 1.31 -6.85
CA ILE A 105 9.54 1.98 -7.27
C ILE A 105 9.01 1.37 -8.58
N ASP A 106 7.69 1.21 -8.64
CA ASP A 106 7.00 0.85 -9.88
C ASP A 106 5.54 1.31 -9.84
N SER A 107 4.83 1.21 -10.98
CA SER A 107 3.43 1.61 -11.13
C SER A 107 2.57 0.52 -11.75
N GLN A 108 1.32 0.47 -11.31
CA GLN A 108 0.27 -0.37 -11.89
C GLN A 108 -0.94 0.48 -12.25
N SER A 109 -1.36 0.43 -13.52
CA SER A 109 -2.64 1.01 -13.94
C SER A 109 -3.75 -0.02 -13.75
N VAL A 110 -4.88 0.41 -13.19
CA VAL A 110 -6.05 -0.42 -12.91
C VAL A 110 -7.32 0.30 -13.33
N GLU A 111 -8.28 -0.45 -13.84
CA GLU A 111 -9.60 0.08 -14.14
C GLU A 111 -10.29 0.59 -12.88
N THR A 112 -11.12 1.62 -13.04
CA THR A 112 -12.12 2.06 -12.05
C THR A 112 -13.49 1.52 -12.40
N THR A 113 -14.42 1.65 -11.45
CA THR A 113 -15.83 1.36 -11.64
C THR A 113 -16.63 2.66 -11.84
N GLU A 114 -17.96 2.53 -11.95
CA GLU A 114 -18.91 3.64 -12.02
C GLU A 114 -19.00 4.49 -10.75
N ALA A 115 -18.34 4.10 -9.66
CA ALA A 115 -18.36 4.82 -8.37
C ALA A 115 -17.88 6.28 -8.45
N GLY A 116 -17.28 6.66 -9.59
CA GLY A 116 -16.83 8.03 -9.86
C GLY A 116 -15.50 8.36 -9.19
N GLY A 117 -15.17 9.67 -9.14
CA GLY A 117 -13.92 10.18 -8.62
C GLY A 117 -12.86 10.38 -9.70
N GLU A 118 -11.67 10.80 -9.28
CA GLU A 118 -10.54 11.07 -10.16
C GLU A 118 -10.13 9.83 -10.94
N ARG A 119 -10.02 9.94 -12.27
CA ARG A 119 -9.60 8.88 -13.19
C ARG A 119 -9.09 9.46 -14.51
N GLY A 120 -8.34 8.68 -15.28
CA GLY A 120 -7.83 9.09 -16.59
C GLY A 120 -7.48 7.89 -17.46
N TYR A 121 -7.07 8.14 -18.70
CA TYR A 121 -6.71 7.11 -19.67
C TYR A 121 -5.19 6.95 -19.77
N ASP A 122 -4.68 5.78 -19.47
CA ASP A 122 -3.29 5.38 -19.71
C ASP A 122 -3.17 4.77 -21.12
N ALA A 123 -2.72 5.56 -22.07
CA ALA A 123 -2.60 5.12 -23.47
C ALA A 123 -1.53 4.02 -23.66
N GLY A 124 -0.51 3.96 -22.80
CA GLY A 124 0.54 2.95 -22.91
C GLY A 124 0.09 1.56 -22.45
N LYS A 125 -0.93 1.49 -21.58
CA LYS A 125 -1.46 0.23 -21.03
C LYS A 125 -2.90 -0.04 -21.45
N ASP A 126 -3.52 0.86 -22.24
CA ASP A 126 -4.92 0.81 -22.67
C ASP A 126 -5.90 0.64 -21.48
N VAL A 127 -5.70 1.44 -20.42
CA VAL A 127 -6.49 1.36 -19.19
C VAL A 127 -7.16 2.70 -18.89
N TRP A 128 -8.49 2.69 -18.76
CA TRP A 128 -9.25 3.82 -18.23
C TRP A 128 -9.44 3.67 -16.71
N GLY A 129 -8.71 4.44 -15.92
CA GLY A 129 -8.78 4.26 -14.49
C GLY A 129 -7.77 5.07 -13.68
N ARG A 130 -7.11 4.40 -12.74
CA ARG A 130 -6.12 4.98 -11.84
C ARG A 130 -4.77 4.28 -11.97
N LYS A 131 -3.73 5.02 -11.66
CA LYS A 131 -2.36 4.49 -11.55
C LYS A 131 -1.96 4.48 -10.07
N ARG A 132 -1.46 3.33 -9.62
CA ARG A 132 -0.96 3.06 -8.27
C ARG A 132 0.56 3.06 -8.34
N HIS A 133 1.20 4.12 -7.85
CA HIS A 133 2.64 4.12 -7.64
C HIS A 133 2.94 3.56 -6.27
N VAL A 134 3.79 2.55 -6.21
CA VAL A 134 4.20 1.90 -4.96
C VAL A 134 5.71 1.92 -4.88
N ILE A 135 6.24 2.31 -3.72
CA ILE A 135 7.64 2.16 -3.39
C ILE A 135 7.77 1.15 -2.25
N VAL A 136 8.66 0.20 -2.41
CA VAL A 136 8.87 -0.91 -1.46
C VAL A 136 10.33 -0.99 -1.05
N ASP A 137 10.59 -1.58 0.12
CA ASP A 137 11.94 -1.94 0.53
C ASP A 137 12.43 -3.20 -0.21
N THR A 138 13.67 -3.61 0.04
CA THR A 138 14.30 -4.79 -0.57
C THR A 138 13.69 -6.13 -0.12
N VAL A 139 12.79 -6.13 0.87
CA VAL A 139 12.00 -7.30 1.30
C VAL A 139 10.63 -7.33 0.59
N GLY A 140 10.19 -6.21 0.03
CA GLY A 140 8.91 -6.04 -0.65
C GLY A 140 7.82 -5.46 0.27
N ASN A 141 8.19 -4.86 1.39
CA ASN A 141 7.27 -4.15 2.25
C ASN A 141 7.01 -2.74 1.71
N VAL A 142 5.77 -2.34 1.68
CA VAL A 142 5.37 -1.00 1.20
C VAL A 142 5.94 0.08 2.13
N LEU A 143 6.73 1.00 1.55
CA LEU A 143 7.17 2.22 2.21
C LEU A 143 6.09 3.29 2.12
N ASP A 144 5.64 3.55 0.90
CA ASP A 144 4.56 4.50 0.62
C ASP A 144 3.83 4.16 -0.68
N VAL A 145 2.65 4.74 -0.89
CA VAL A 145 1.84 4.54 -2.09
C VAL A 145 1.08 5.82 -2.43
N VAL A 146 1.05 6.20 -3.71
CA VAL A 146 0.22 7.28 -4.24
C VAL A 146 -0.69 6.72 -5.33
N VAL A 147 -1.97 7.08 -5.26
CA VAL A 147 -2.97 6.75 -6.27
C VAL A 147 -3.47 8.04 -6.93
N HIS A 148 -3.47 8.08 -8.25
CA HIS A 148 -3.89 9.22 -9.05
C HIS A 148 -4.54 8.78 -10.37
N ALA A 149 -5.04 9.72 -11.18
CA ALA A 149 -5.58 9.45 -12.51
C ALA A 149 -4.53 8.76 -13.41
N ALA A 150 -4.94 7.76 -14.19
CA ALA A 150 -4.01 6.93 -14.95
C ALA A 150 -3.28 7.67 -16.10
N ASN A 151 -3.82 8.82 -16.55
CA ASN A 151 -3.18 9.67 -17.56
C ASN A 151 -1.93 10.44 -17.09
N ILE A 152 -1.70 10.49 -15.77
CA ILE A 152 -0.47 11.09 -15.22
C ILE A 152 0.71 10.15 -15.55
N GLN A 153 1.78 10.72 -16.11
CA GLN A 153 2.96 9.96 -16.51
C GLN A 153 3.69 9.37 -15.30
N ASP A 154 4.42 8.27 -15.51
CA ASP A 154 5.11 7.55 -14.44
C ASP A 154 6.12 8.44 -13.70
N ARG A 155 6.84 9.32 -14.39
CA ARG A 155 7.78 10.29 -13.80
C ARG A 155 7.09 11.29 -12.87
N ASP A 156 5.92 11.81 -13.28
CA ASP A 156 5.18 12.79 -12.48
C ASP A 156 4.54 12.14 -11.25
N GLY A 157 3.98 10.94 -11.40
CA GLY A 157 3.48 10.16 -10.28
C GLY A 157 4.58 9.77 -9.28
N ALA A 158 5.77 9.43 -9.78
CA ALA A 158 6.94 9.18 -8.94
C ALA A 158 7.34 10.41 -8.11
N ARG A 159 7.35 11.61 -8.71
CA ARG A 159 7.64 12.85 -7.96
C ARG A 159 6.67 13.07 -6.80
N LEU A 160 5.37 12.82 -7.01
CA LEU A 160 4.36 12.91 -5.95
C LEU A 160 4.65 11.94 -4.81
N LEU A 161 4.98 10.68 -5.15
CA LEU A 161 5.28 9.64 -4.17
C LEU A 161 6.58 9.94 -3.41
N LEU A 162 7.65 10.25 -4.13
CA LEU A 162 8.97 10.48 -3.54
C LEU A 162 8.98 11.73 -2.65
N LYS A 163 8.35 12.83 -3.07
CA LYS A 163 8.21 14.02 -2.24
C LYS A 163 7.53 13.69 -0.92
N ARG A 164 6.41 12.94 -0.95
CA ARG A 164 5.68 12.53 0.25
C ARG A 164 6.49 11.60 1.16
N LEU A 165 7.27 10.69 0.57
CA LEU A 165 8.14 9.78 1.31
C LEU A 165 9.25 10.58 2.03
N TRP A 166 9.92 11.51 1.33
CA TRP A 166 11.00 12.31 1.89
C TRP A 166 10.56 13.24 3.02
N GLU A 167 9.36 13.79 2.95
CA GLU A 167 8.76 14.56 4.05
C GLU A 167 8.66 13.76 5.36
N GLN A 168 8.66 12.43 5.29
CA GLN A 168 8.44 11.54 6.42
C GLN A 168 9.69 10.82 6.91
N THR A 169 10.59 10.45 6.00
CA THR A 169 11.70 9.52 6.28
C THR A 169 13.07 10.18 6.19
N ARG A 170 13.14 11.49 5.95
CA ARG A 170 14.34 12.28 5.70
C ARG A 170 15.64 11.47 5.71
N ASP A 171 16.33 11.41 4.57
CA ASP A 171 17.72 10.97 4.41
C ASP A 171 18.05 9.45 4.60
N HIS A 172 17.06 8.57 4.80
CA HIS A 172 17.35 7.14 4.97
C HIS A 172 17.48 6.39 3.64
N VAL A 173 16.61 6.67 2.65
CA VAL A 173 16.67 5.99 1.36
C VAL A 173 17.74 6.64 0.48
N GLN A 174 18.84 5.93 0.27
CA GLN A 174 19.99 6.40 -0.50
C GLN A 174 19.95 5.94 -1.96
N LYS A 175 19.31 4.79 -2.25
CA LYS A 175 19.21 4.23 -3.60
C LYS A 175 17.82 3.73 -3.91
N ILE A 176 17.31 4.12 -5.10
CA ILE A 176 16.02 3.72 -5.62
C ILE A 176 16.24 3.02 -6.96
N TRP A 177 15.67 1.82 -7.14
CA TRP A 177 15.64 1.13 -8.44
C TRP A 177 14.28 1.33 -9.09
N ALA A 178 14.30 1.61 -10.40
CA ALA A 178 13.12 1.83 -11.21
C ALA A 178 13.27 1.22 -12.61
N ASN A 179 12.19 1.13 -13.37
CA ASN A 179 12.25 0.77 -14.79
C ASN A 179 12.59 1.98 -15.67
N GLY A 180 12.84 1.74 -16.97
CA GLY A 180 13.20 2.79 -17.94
C GLY A 180 12.17 3.92 -18.12
N ALA A 181 10.90 3.71 -17.72
CA ALA A 181 9.87 4.76 -17.77
C ALA A 181 10.15 5.95 -16.84
N TYR A 182 11.05 5.76 -15.86
CA TYR A 182 11.45 6.78 -14.89
C TYR A 182 12.73 7.53 -15.28
N LYS A 183 13.29 7.30 -16.48
CA LYS A 183 14.47 8.02 -16.99
C LYS A 183 14.21 9.51 -17.24
N GLY A 184 15.29 10.24 -17.43
CA GLY A 184 15.29 11.66 -17.79
C GLY A 184 15.37 12.57 -16.57
N ASP A 185 14.72 13.69 -16.61
CA ASP A 185 14.76 14.76 -15.62
C ASP A 185 14.39 14.34 -14.17
N LEU A 186 13.75 13.20 -14.00
CA LEU A 186 13.47 12.64 -12.68
C LEU A 186 14.76 12.19 -11.98
N VAL A 187 15.75 11.67 -12.73
CA VAL A 187 17.02 11.21 -12.16
C VAL A 187 17.78 12.38 -11.53
N ASP A 188 17.92 13.48 -12.27
CA ASP A 188 18.57 14.69 -11.77
C ASP A 188 17.79 15.29 -10.59
N TRP A 189 16.46 15.35 -10.69
CA TRP A 189 15.61 15.84 -9.62
C TRP A 189 15.73 15.02 -8.31
N VAL A 190 15.87 13.70 -8.40
CA VAL A 190 16.08 12.82 -7.21
C VAL A 190 17.47 13.09 -6.62
N GLN A 191 18.49 13.18 -7.46
CA GLN A 191 19.86 13.39 -7.00
C GLN A 191 20.06 14.76 -6.36
N GLU A 192 19.55 15.82 -7.00
CA GLU A 192 19.74 17.20 -6.53
C GLU A 192 18.80 17.57 -5.38
N GLY A 193 17.57 17.07 -5.42
CA GLY A 193 16.51 17.45 -4.48
C GLY A 193 16.36 16.54 -3.27
N LEU A 194 16.75 15.26 -3.39
CA LEU A 194 16.53 14.24 -2.38
C LEU A 194 17.83 13.60 -1.86
N ASP A 195 18.99 13.98 -2.40
CA ASP A 195 20.29 13.39 -2.07
C ASP A 195 20.30 11.86 -2.16
N ALA A 196 19.66 11.31 -3.19
CA ALA A 196 19.53 9.88 -3.44
C ALA A 196 19.84 9.54 -4.90
N VAL A 197 20.21 8.29 -5.15
CA VAL A 197 20.48 7.77 -6.50
C VAL A 197 19.23 7.07 -7.04
N LEU A 198 18.69 7.53 -8.18
CA LEU A 198 17.68 6.81 -8.95
C LEU A 198 18.37 6.00 -10.05
N ASP A 199 18.42 4.69 -9.86
CA ASP A 199 19.04 3.73 -10.78
C ASP A 199 17.94 3.14 -11.69
N THR A 200 17.95 3.53 -12.97
CA THR A 200 16.96 3.05 -13.95
C THR A 200 17.54 1.89 -14.74
N VAL A 201 17.01 0.69 -14.49
CA VAL A 201 17.43 -0.54 -15.17
C VAL A 201 16.65 -0.72 -16.47
N GLU A 202 17.34 -0.83 -17.61
CA GLU A 202 16.77 -1.18 -18.90
C GLU A 202 17.01 -2.65 -19.24
N ARG A 203 16.12 -3.21 -20.08
CA ARG A 203 16.44 -4.41 -20.86
C ARG A 203 17.46 -4.03 -21.93
N GLU A 204 18.51 -4.82 -22.08
CA GLU A 204 19.31 -4.76 -23.30
C GLU A 204 18.45 -5.22 -24.47
N GLU A 205 18.39 -4.41 -25.56
CA GLU A 205 17.50 -4.64 -26.71
C GLU A 205 17.81 -5.96 -27.48
N ASP A 206 18.99 -6.56 -27.26
CA ASP A 206 19.50 -7.73 -27.97
C ASP A 206 19.39 -9.05 -27.21
N GLN A 207 18.72 -9.10 -26.06
CA GLN A 207 18.55 -10.35 -25.31
C GLN A 207 17.19 -11.00 -25.55
N ASP A 208 17.18 -12.06 -26.35
CA ASP A 208 16.05 -13.00 -26.45
C ASP A 208 15.93 -13.81 -25.13
N GLY A 209 14.90 -13.55 -24.34
CA GLY A 209 14.59 -14.30 -23.14
C GLY A 209 14.08 -13.48 -21.96
N PHE A 210 13.62 -14.17 -20.90
CA PHE A 210 13.20 -13.55 -19.64
C PHE A 210 14.42 -13.27 -18.77
N GLU A 211 14.85 -12.03 -18.68
CA GLU A 211 15.87 -11.58 -17.72
C GLU A 211 15.22 -11.02 -16.46
N VAL A 212 15.62 -11.55 -15.31
CA VAL A 212 15.26 -10.99 -14.00
C VAL A 212 16.14 -9.76 -13.76
N LEU A 213 15.64 -8.58 -14.10
CA LEU A 213 16.34 -7.34 -13.81
C LEU A 213 16.63 -7.22 -12.31
N PRO A 214 17.88 -6.87 -11.90
CA PRO A 214 18.27 -6.86 -10.52
C PRO A 214 17.29 -6.05 -9.65
N ARG A 215 16.70 -6.71 -8.64
CA ARG A 215 15.79 -6.16 -7.63
C ARG A 215 14.40 -5.72 -8.12
N ARG A 216 14.12 -5.51 -9.40
CA ARG A 216 12.77 -5.15 -9.91
C ARG A 216 11.70 -6.19 -9.57
N TRP A 217 12.04 -7.47 -9.62
CA TRP A 217 11.12 -8.55 -9.28
C TRP A 217 10.50 -8.41 -7.87
N VAL A 218 11.12 -7.60 -6.98
CA VAL A 218 10.62 -7.40 -5.61
C VAL A 218 9.31 -6.62 -5.62
N VAL A 219 9.22 -5.50 -6.34
CA VAL A 219 7.99 -4.72 -6.44
C VAL A 219 6.93 -5.44 -7.27
N GLU A 220 7.34 -6.16 -8.34
CA GLU A 220 6.43 -7.01 -9.13
C GLU A 220 5.80 -8.10 -8.26
N ARG A 221 6.59 -8.76 -7.41
CA ARG A 221 6.10 -9.71 -6.40
C ARG A 221 5.13 -9.05 -5.42
N THR A 222 5.40 -7.80 -5.01
CA THR A 222 4.50 -7.06 -4.13
C THR A 222 3.17 -6.81 -4.82
N PHE A 223 3.14 -6.40 -6.09
CA PHE A 223 1.90 -6.30 -6.86
C PHE A 223 1.17 -7.66 -6.96
N ALA A 224 1.89 -8.75 -7.15
CA ALA A 224 1.29 -10.10 -7.16
C ALA A 224 0.67 -10.45 -5.79
N TRP A 225 1.27 -10.05 -4.67
CA TRP A 225 0.66 -10.21 -3.35
C TRP A 225 -0.58 -9.36 -3.16
N LEU A 226 -0.57 -8.10 -3.61
CA LEU A 226 -1.73 -7.21 -3.62
C LEU A 226 -2.87 -7.78 -4.46
N GLY A 227 -2.57 -8.40 -5.61
CA GLY A 227 -3.54 -9.06 -6.49
C GLY A 227 -4.29 -10.25 -5.87
N ARG A 228 -3.83 -10.77 -4.70
CA ARG A 228 -4.57 -11.81 -3.95
C ARG A 228 -5.83 -11.27 -3.25
N TYR A 229 -5.97 -9.97 -3.16
CA TYR A 229 -7.11 -9.29 -2.55
C TYR A 229 -8.08 -8.83 -3.62
N ARG A 230 -9.29 -9.39 -3.66
CA ARG A 230 -10.26 -9.11 -4.72
C ARG A 230 -10.65 -7.63 -4.80
N ARG A 231 -10.64 -6.90 -3.68
CA ARG A 231 -10.91 -5.46 -3.67
C ARG A 231 -9.86 -4.65 -4.44
N LEU A 232 -8.67 -5.21 -4.67
CA LEU A 232 -7.59 -4.59 -5.44
C LEU A 232 -7.52 -5.03 -6.91
N SER A 233 -8.40 -5.92 -7.39
CA SER A 233 -8.46 -6.33 -8.81
C SER A 233 -8.79 -5.16 -9.75
N LYS A 234 -9.61 -4.23 -9.28
CA LYS A 234 -9.88 -2.91 -9.87
C LYS A 234 -9.78 -1.85 -8.76
N ASP A 235 -9.99 -0.59 -9.09
CA ASP A 235 -10.15 0.46 -8.09
C ASP A 235 -11.65 0.75 -7.89
N TYR A 236 -12.19 0.28 -6.78
CA TYR A 236 -13.60 0.44 -6.40
C TYR A 236 -13.85 1.66 -5.51
N GLU A 237 -12.78 2.37 -5.13
CA GLU A 237 -12.90 3.47 -4.17
C GLU A 237 -13.19 4.80 -4.90
N ARG A 238 -14.08 5.61 -4.34
CA ARG A 238 -14.38 6.93 -4.89
C ARG A 238 -13.22 7.92 -4.69
N CYS A 239 -12.51 7.81 -3.57
CA CYS A 239 -11.42 8.70 -3.18
C CYS A 239 -10.07 7.97 -3.31
N THR A 240 -9.06 8.64 -3.89
CA THR A 240 -7.71 8.08 -4.06
C THR A 240 -7.05 7.72 -2.72
N ARG A 241 -7.28 8.51 -1.65
CA ARG A 241 -6.81 8.16 -0.30
C ARG A 241 -7.43 6.87 0.26
N SER A 242 -8.68 6.56 -0.10
CA SER A 242 -9.28 5.28 0.25
C SER A 242 -8.64 4.14 -0.55
N SER A 243 -8.32 4.35 -1.82
CA SER A 243 -7.56 3.38 -2.62
C SER A 243 -6.18 3.09 -2.00
N GLU A 244 -5.46 4.12 -1.58
CA GLU A 244 -4.20 3.98 -0.84
C GLU A 244 -4.39 3.18 0.46
N GLY A 245 -5.47 3.44 1.20
CA GLY A 245 -5.82 2.71 2.42
C GLY A 245 -6.00 1.21 2.21
N MET A 246 -6.63 0.78 1.10
CA MET A 246 -6.76 -0.64 0.74
C MET A 246 -5.40 -1.29 0.46
N ILE A 247 -4.48 -0.57 -0.18
CA ILE A 247 -3.13 -1.07 -0.44
C ILE A 247 -2.34 -1.21 0.86
N TYR A 248 -2.41 -0.22 1.75
CA TYR A 248 -1.79 -0.34 3.08
C TYR A 248 -2.35 -1.51 3.88
N LEU A 249 -3.67 -1.71 3.89
CA LEU A 249 -4.31 -2.83 4.58
C LEU A 249 -3.84 -4.19 4.05
N ALA A 250 -3.67 -4.34 2.73
CA ALA A 250 -3.14 -5.56 2.14
C ALA A 250 -1.68 -5.80 2.55
N SER A 251 -0.86 -4.75 2.59
CA SER A 251 0.52 -4.80 3.09
C SER A 251 0.57 -5.16 4.58
N ILE A 252 -0.25 -4.50 5.42
CA ILE A 252 -0.39 -4.76 6.85
C ILE A 252 -0.72 -6.23 7.11
N GLN A 253 -1.73 -6.77 6.41
CA GLN A 253 -2.11 -8.19 6.53
C GLN A 253 -0.95 -9.13 6.20
N THR A 254 -0.18 -8.80 5.16
CA THR A 254 0.96 -9.60 4.72
C THR A 254 2.08 -9.60 5.75
N MET A 255 2.44 -8.42 6.27
CA MET A 255 3.48 -8.28 7.31
C MET A 255 3.03 -8.89 8.63
N ALA A 256 1.82 -8.59 9.11
CA ALA A 256 1.29 -9.14 10.35
C ALA A 256 1.24 -10.69 10.33
N LYS A 257 0.98 -11.29 9.16
CA LYS A 257 1.07 -12.75 9.00
C LYS A 257 2.50 -13.24 9.18
N ARG A 258 3.48 -12.62 8.50
CA ARG A 258 4.88 -13.03 8.57
C ARG A 258 5.46 -12.87 9.98
N ILE A 259 5.24 -11.74 10.63
CA ILE A 259 5.66 -11.48 12.01
C ILE A 259 5.06 -12.54 12.96
N ALA A 260 3.75 -12.80 12.85
CA ALA A 260 3.07 -13.75 13.72
C ALA A 260 3.50 -15.22 13.51
N THR A 261 4.07 -15.57 12.35
CA THR A 261 4.53 -16.94 12.03
C THR A 261 6.04 -17.10 12.07
N GLY A 262 6.80 -16.03 12.30
CA GLY A 262 8.27 -16.06 12.32
C GLY A 262 8.88 -16.41 10.95
N SER A 263 8.21 -16.05 9.84
CA SER A 263 8.58 -16.48 8.46
C SER A 263 8.98 -15.32 7.55
#